data_437e477e7ad3e1281fe75b6e9135e585
#
_entry.id   437e477e7ad3e1281fe75b6e9135e585
#
_cell.length_a   1.000
_cell.length_b   1.000
_cell.length_c   1.000
_cell.angle_alpha   90.00
_cell.angle_beta   90.00
_cell.angle_gamma   90.00
#
_symmetry.space_group_name_H-M   'P 1'
#
loop_
_entity.id
_entity.type
_entity.pdbx_description
1 polymer ?
#
loop_
_entity_poly.entity_id
_entity_poly.type
_entity_poly.pdbx_seq_one_letter_code
_entity_poly.pdbx_strand_id
1 'polypeptide(L)'
;MPASRRVANAVTEVLDLAPRHGEVSVVRLCHAVGESRGRSIEIEMAELPTGVCGQWRQYAERDVFLIQQGLPTWDRTLAHELGHLVLGHEGIHVTRAARDLTELASDDLIGYMLNQRTGCMGPSGEEAEQEAEDFAALLTYRLGRLPSDRS
;
A
#
# COMPACT_ATOMS: atom_id res chain seq x y z
N MET A 1 -18.82 -9.66 4.82
CA MET A 1 -18.37 -10.73 3.93
C MET A 1 -16.95 -11.13 4.27
N PRO A 2 -16.68 -12.44 4.34
CA PRO A 2 -15.30 -12.85 4.55
C PRO A 2 -14.45 -12.50 3.34
N ALA A 3 -13.17 -12.30 3.59
CA ALA A 3 -12.22 -12.01 2.52
C ALA A 3 -12.15 -13.21 1.56
N SER A 4 -11.89 -12.93 0.29
CA SER A 4 -11.73 -13.99 -0.70
C SER A 4 -10.52 -14.85 -0.35
N ARG A 5 -10.47 -16.05 -0.94
CA ARG A 5 -9.32 -16.93 -0.76
C ARG A 5 -8.03 -16.26 -1.25
N ARG A 6 -8.13 -15.51 -2.33
CA ARG A 6 -6.99 -14.79 -2.89
C ARG A 6 -6.42 -13.79 -1.88
N VAL A 7 -7.30 -13.02 -1.24
CA VAL A 7 -6.89 -12.06 -0.21
C VAL A 7 -6.32 -12.78 1.01
N ALA A 8 -7.00 -13.82 1.48
CA ALA A 8 -6.55 -14.58 2.64
C ALA A 8 -5.18 -15.21 2.42
N ASN A 9 -4.95 -15.75 1.22
CA ASN A 9 -3.65 -16.33 0.89
C ASN A 9 -2.55 -15.26 0.85
N ALA A 10 -2.87 -14.09 0.31
CA ALA A 10 -1.90 -12.99 0.26
C ALA A 10 -1.51 -12.54 1.66
N VAL A 11 -2.48 -12.44 2.57
CA VAL A 11 -2.19 -12.07 3.96
C VAL A 11 -1.28 -13.13 4.61
N THR A 12 -1.60 -14.40 4.41
CA THR A 12 -0.79 -15.48 4.98
C THR A 12 0.65 -15.44 4.44
N GLU A 13 0.81 -15.23 3.14
CA GLU A 13 2.13 -15.14 2.53
C GLU A 13 2.95 -13.98 3.11
N VAL A 14 2.30 -12.83 3.29
CA VAL A 14 2.98 -11.68 3.87
C VAL A 14 3.39 -11.96 5.31
N LEU A 15 2.49 -12.54 6.10
CA LEU A 15 2.79 -12.85 7.49
C LEU A 15 3.91 -13.90 7.61
N ASP A 16 4.02 -14.80 6.66
CA ASP A 16 5.09 -15.79 6.64
C ASP A 16 6.46 -15.16 6.43
N LEU A 17 6.51 -13.94 5.90
CA LEU A 17 7.74 -13.20 5.72
C LEU A 17 8.16 -12.45 6.98
N ALA A 18 7.33 -12.44 8.01
CA ALA A 18 7.60 -11.69 9.23
C ALA A 18 8.89 -12.15 9.88
N PRO A 19 9.68 -11.22 10.46
CA PRO A 19 10.90 -11.60 11.15
C PRO A 19 10.60 -12.51 12.35
N ARG A 20 11.51 -13.41 12.61
CA ARG A 20 11.33 -14.37 13.72
C ARG A 20 11.45 -13.71 15.08
N HIS A 21 12.20 -12.63 15.15
CA HIS A 21 12.48 -11.94 16.41
C HIS A 21 12.05 -10.48 16.29
N GLY A 22 11.64 -9.95 17.40
CA GLY A 22 11.24 -8.57 17.47
C GLY A 22 9.77 -8.36 17.15
N GLU A 23 9.37 -7.12 17.26
CA GLU A 23 7.98 -6.73 17.02
C GLU A 23 7.64 -6.77 15.54
N VAL A 24 6.49 -7.29 15.23
CA VAL A 24 6.00 -7.32 13.84
C VAL A 24 5.06 -6.15 13.64
N SER A 25 5.35 -5.35 12.62
CA SER A 25 4.53 -4.19 12.28
C SER A 25 4.29 -4.19 10.78
N VAL A 26 3.31 -3.39 10.34
CA VAL A 26 3.04 -3.25 8.91
C VAL A 26 4.29 -2.72 8.19
N VAL A 27 5.01 -1.79 8.81
CA VAL A 27 6.25 -1.26 8.22
C VAL A 27 7.26 -2.38 7.98
N ARG A 28 7.47 -3.23 8.98
CA ARG A 28 8.42 -4.34 8.83
C ARG A 28 7.98 -5.34 7.78
N LEU A 29 6.67 -5.57 7.69
CA LEU A 29 6.14 -6.46 6.65
C LEU A 29 6.35 -5.88 5.25
N CYS A 30 6.19 -4.58 5.10
CA CYS A 30 6.48 -3.92 3.82
C CYS A 30 7.93 -4.14 3.42
N HIS A 31 8.86 -3.95 4.34
CA HIS A 31 10.27 -4.15 4.05
C HIS A 31 10.57 -5.61 3.71
N ALA A 32 9.94 -6.55 4.43
CA ALA A 32 10.12 -7.97 4.15
C ALA A 32 9.60 -8.36 2.76
N VAL A 33 8.47 -7.79 2.36
CA VAL A 33 7.94 -8.01 1.01
C VAL A 33 8.91 -7.48 -0.03
N GLY A 34 9.46 -6.28 0.20
CA GLY A 34 10.44 -5.70 -0.71
C GLY A 34 11.66 -6.59 -0.87
N GLU A 35 12.21 -7.10 0.23
CA GLU A 35 13.34 -8.01 0.19
C GLU A 35 13.00 -9.28 -0.59
N SER A 36 11.85 -9.84 -0.32
CA SER A 36 11.40 -11.07 -0.97
C SER A 36 11.28 -10.91 -2.49
N ARG A 37 10.88 -9.72 -2.94
CA ARG A 37 10.66 -9.43 -4.36
C ARG A 37 11.89 -8.89 -5.06
N GLY A 38 12.94 -8.56 -4.31
CA GLY A 38 14.12 -7.93 -4.89
C GLY A 38 13.89 -6.48 -5.32
N ARG A 39 12.87 -5.82 -4.77
CA ARG A 39 12.57 -4.41 -5.02
C ARG A 39 12.32 -3.74 -3.68
N SER A 40 13.09 -2.73 -3.36
CA SER A 40 12.89 -2.06 -2.08
C SER A 40 11.55 -1.35 -2.03
N ILE A 41 10.95 -1.34 -0.85
CA ILE A 41 9.74 -0.59 -0.58
C ILE A 41 10.11 0.50 0.42
N GLU A 42 9.91 1.75 0.02
CA GLU A 42 10.17 2.90 0.89
C GLU A 42 8.83 3.45 1.36
N ILE A 43 8.80 3.92 2.58
CA ILE A 43 7.59 4.45 3.19
C ILE A 43 7.88 5.87 3.65
N GLU A 44 7.06 6.81 3.20
CA GLU A 44 7.24 8.22 3.54
C GLU A 44 5.92 8.81 4.00
N MET A 45 5.98 9.63 5.03
CA MET A 45 4.86 10.46 5.43
C MET A 45 4.94 11.75 4.63
N ALA A 46 3.80 12.20 4.12
CA ALA A 46 3.76 13.38 3.27
C ALA A 46 2.41 14.07 3.39
N GLU A 47 2.38 15.32 2.98
CA GLU A 47 1.12 16.04 2.83
C GLU A 47 0.56 15.70 1.46
N LEU A 48 -0.57 15.00 1.43
CA LEU A 48 -1.20 14.56 0.20
C LEU A 48 -2.40 15.45 -0.12
N PRO A 49 -2.86 15.46 -1.38
CA PRO A 49 -4.03 16.24 -1.74
C PRO A 49 -5.24 15.87 -0.89
N THR A 50 -6.15 16.81 -0.73
CA THR A 50 -7.36 16.62 0.06
C THR A 50 -8.09 15.35 -0.39
N GLY A 51 -8.42 14.50 0.56
CA GLY A 51 -9.15 13.26 0.29
C GLY A 51 -8.27 12.07 -0.04
N VAL A 52 -6.97 12.27 -0.17
CA VAL A 52 -6.02 11.19 -0.45
C VAL A 52 -5.31 10.83 0.84
N CYS A 53 -5.47 9.59 1.27
CA CYS A 53 -4.82 9.11 2.50
C CYS A 53 -3.50 8.42 2.24
N GLY A 54 -3.39 7.76 1.09
CA GLY A 54 -2.17 7.04 0.74
C GLY A 54 -2.04 6.90 -0.77
N GLN A 55 -0.82 6.64 -1.20
CA GLN A 55 -0.50 6.42 -2.62
C GLN A 55 0.61 5.40 -2.72
N TRP A 56 0.56 4.61 -3.79
CA TRP A 56 1.64 3.71 -4.16
C TRP A 56 2.22 4.20 -5.48
N ARG A 57 3.49 4.59 -5.47
CA ARG A 57 4.20 5.03 -6.66
C ARG A 57 5.21 3.96 -7.07
N GLN A 58 5.13 3.53 -8.32
CA GLN A 58 6.08 2.56 -8.86
C GLN A 58 7.17 3.29 -9.62
N TYR A 59 8.40 3.15 -9.13
CA TYR A 59 9.58 3.58 -9.87
C TYR A 59 10.21 2.37 -10.56
N ALA A 60 11.23 2.62 -11.37
CA ALA A 60 11.88 1.53 -12.11
C ALA A 60 12.49 0.47 -11.18
N GLU A 61 13.06 0.92 -10.07
CA GLU A 61 13.83 0.03 -9.18
C GLU A 61 13.23 -0.15 -7.78
N ARG A 62 12.24 0.63 -7.44
CA ARG A 62 11.66 0.59 -6.10
C ARG A 62 10.19 1.00 -6.12
N ASP A 63 9.54 0.70 -5.04
CA ASP A 63 8.19 1.16 -4.79
C ASP A 63 8.21 2.11 -3.60
N VAL A 64 7.36 3.14 -3.65
CA VAL A 64 7.25 4.10 -2.55
C VAL A 64 5.79 4.20 -2.14
N PHE A 65 5.54 4.01 -0.86
CA PHE A 65 4.21 4.25 -0.27
C PHE A 65 4.25 5.59 0.43
N LEU A 66 3.40 6.52 -0.02
CA LEU A 66 3.23 7.82 0.61
C LEU A 66 1.98 7.78 1.46
N ILE A 67 2.09 8.13 2.72
CA ILE A 67 0.97 8.09 3.66
C ILE A 67 0.77 9.49 4.23
N GLN A 68 -0.47 9.95 4.24
CA GLN A 68 -0.80 11.28 4.75
C GLN A 68 -0.33 11.43 6.20
N GLN A 69 0.33 12.53 6.48
CA GLN A 69 0.78 12.85 7.83
C GLN A 69 -0.39 12.99 8.80
N GLY A 70 -0.18 12.53 10.01
CA GLY A 70 -1.12 12.74 11.10
C GLY A 70 -2.36 11.86 11.08
N LEU A 71 -2.41 10.85 10.24
CA LEU A 71 -3.56 9.95 10.21
C LEU A 71 -3.60 9.04 11.43
N PRO A 72 -4.73 9.00 12.15
CA PRO A 72 -4.90 8.02 13.22
C PRO A 72 -4.86 6.58 12.71
N THR A 73 -5.25 6.38 11.44
CA THR A 73 -5.31 5.06 10.80
C THR A 73 -4.11 4.80 9.91
N TRP A 74 -2.95 5.32 10.31
CA TRP A 74 -1.73 5.25 9.51
C TRP A 74 -1.37 3.81 9.11
N ASP A 75 -1.36 2.90 10.09
CA ASP A 75 -1.01 1.50 9.84
C ASP A 75 -1.98 0.83 8.89
N ARG A 76 -3.27 1.12 9.05
CA ARG A 76 -4.31 0.56 8.19
C ARG A 76 -4.17 1.06 6.76
N THR A 77 -3.86 2.33 6.60
CA THR A 77 -3.64 2.92 5.28
C THR A 77 -2.42 2.31 4.62
N LEU A 78 -1.34 2.14 5.37
CA LEU A 78 -0.14 1.48 4.84
C LEU A 78 -0.44 0.05 4.43
N ALA A 79 -1.21 -0.68 5.24
CA ALA A 79 -1.60 -2.05 4.89
C ALA A 79 -2.45 -2.09 3.62
N HIS A 80 -3.29 -1.08 3.40
CA HIS A 80 -4.09 -0.96 2.20
C HIS A 80 -3.20 -0.83 0.95
N GLU A 81 -2.18 0.04 1.01
CA GLU A 81 -1.26 0.20 -0.11
C GLU A 81 -0.44 -1.06 -0.34
N LEU A 82 -0.02 -1.71 0.74
CA LEU A 82 0.67 -3.00 0.61
C LEU A 82 -0.24 -4.04 -0.06
N GLY A 83 -1.52 -4.01 0.27
CA GLY A 83 -2.51 -4.90 -0.35
C GLY A 83 -2.56 -4.73 -1.86
N HIS A 84 -2.56 -3.50 -2.35
CA HIS A 84 -2.52 -3.25 -3.78
C HIS A 84 -1.29 -3.89 -4.42
N LEU A 85 -0.15 -3.77 -3.77
CA LEU A 85 1.10 -4.28 -4.29
C LEU A 85 1.12 -5.81 -4.34
N VAL A 86 0.77 -6.47 -3.22
CA VAL A 86 0.88 -7.93 -3.16
C VAL A 86 -0.22 -8.64 -3.94
N LEU A 87 -1.35 -7.99 -4.16
CA LEU A 87 -2.43 -8.55 -4.95
C LEU A 87 -2.25 -8.31 -6.45
N GLY A 88 -1.18 -7.61 -6.83
CA GLY A 88 -0.87 -7.38 -8.23
C GLY A 88 -1.69 -6.29 -8.90
N HIS A 89 -2.25 -5.38 -8.12
CA HIS A 89 -2.94 -4.22 -8.68
C HIS A 89 -1.92 -3.28 -9.29
N GLU A 90 -2.34 -2.44 -10.22
CA GLU A 90 -1.43 -1.50 -10.84
C GLU A 90 -1.19 -0.29 -9.97
N GLY A 91 0.09 0.01 -9.73
CA GLY A 91 0.49 1.27 -9.13
C GLY A 91 0.68 2.33 -10.20
N ILE A 92 0.93 3.54 -9.77
CA ILE A 92 1.19 4.64 -10.70
C ILE A 92 2.68 4.64 -11.03
N HIS A 93 2.97 4.54 -12.33
CA HIS A 93 4.36 4.58 -12.79
C HIS A 93 4.82 6.03 -12.83
N VAL A 94 5.62 6.42 -11.84
CA VAL A 94 6.02 7.81 -11.64
C VAL A 94 6.72 8.38 -12.86
N THR A 95 7.57 7.58 -13.50
CA THR A 95 8.29 8.05 -14.69
C THR A 95 7.33 8.50 -15.79
N ARG A 96 6.29 7.70 -16.02
CA ARG A 96 5.28 8.06 -17.02
C ARG A 96 4.50 9.30 -16.58
N ALA A 97 4.03 9.29 -15.33
CA ALA A 97 3.26 10.40 -14.80
C ALA A 97 4.06 11.70 -14.87
N ALA A 98 5.32 11.66 -14.46
CA ALA A 98 6.17 12.86 -14.49
C ALA A 98 6.37 13.35 -15.91
N ARG A 99 6.59 12.45 -16.87
CA ARG A 99 6.78 12.83 -18.25
C ARG A 99 5.52 13.45 -18.85
N ASP A 100 4.39 12.84 -18.59
CA ASP A 100 3.11 13.32 -19.11
C ASP A 100 2.72 14.65 -18.47
N LEU A 101 3.11 14.86 -17.23
CA LEU A 101 2.71 16.02 -16.45
C LEU A 101 3.68 17.19 -16.54
N THR A 102 4.92 16.98 -17.01
CA THR A 102 5.86 18.08 -17.15
C THR A 102 5.36 19.15 -18.12
N GLU A 103 4.56 18.78 -19.08
CA GLU A 103 4.00 19.72 -20.03
C GLU A 103 2.75 20.43 -19.51
N LEU A 104 2.10 19.82 -18.52
CA LEU A 104 0.84 20.33 -17.97
C LEU A 104 0.98 20.70 -16.50
N ALA A 105 2.17 20.66 -16.00
CA ALA A 105 2.51 20.54 -14.60
C ALA A 105 1.90 21.54 -13.67
N SER A 106 0.83 21.16 -13.00
CA SER A 106 0.48 21.79 -11.76
C SER A 106 0.43 20.69 -10.72
N ASP A 107 0.75 21.04 -9.49
CA ASP A 107 0.64 20.09 -8.37
C ASP A 107 -0.80 19.62 -8.21
N ASP A 108 -1.74 20.50 -8.53
CA ASP A 108 -3.17 20.16 -8.47
C ASP A 108 -3.52 19.07 -9.46
N LEU A 109 -2.98 19.14 -10.67
CA LEU A 109 -3.25 18.11 -11.68
C LEU A 109 -2.61 16.78 -11.28
N ILE A 110 -1.39 16.83 -10.76
CA ILE A 110 -0.73 15.63 -10.25
C ILE A 110 -1.56 15.01 -9.14
N GLY A 111 -2.00 15.83 -8.19
CA GLY A 111 -2.84 15.37 -7.11
C GLY A 111 -4.14 14.75 -7.60
N TYR A 112 -4.75 15.38 -8.59
CA TYR A 112 -5.97 14.84 -9.17
C TYR A 112 -5.75 13.46 -9.80
N MET A 113 -4.70 13.32 -10.58
CA MET A 113 -4.40 12.03 -11.23
C MET A 113 -4.08 10.95 -10.21
N LEU A 114 -3.34 11.29 -9.16
CA LEU A 114 -3.03 10.33 -8.11
C LEU A 114 -4.28 9.96 -7.33
N ASN A 115 -5.17 10.92 -7.10
CA ASN A 115 -6.44 10.68 -6.44
C ASN A 115 -7.34 9.76 -7.26
N GLN A 116 -7.30 9.86 -8.58
CA GLN A 116 -8.00 8.92 -9.45
C GLN A 116 -7.56 7.48 -9.20
N ARG A 117 -6.28 7.29 -8.88
CA ARG A 117 -5.77 5.96 -8.57
C ARG A 117 -6.27 5.46 -7.20
N THR A 118 -6.16 6.29 -6.17
CA THR A 118 -6.45 5.86 -4.80
C THR A 118 -7.89 6.05 -4.39
N GLY A 119 -8.58 7.04 -4.97
CA GLY A 119 -9.95 7.34 -4.63
C GLY A 119 -10.93 7.06 -5.74
N CYS A 120 -10.45 6.62 -6.88
CA CYS A 120 -11.29 6.46 -8.05
C CYS A 120 -12.12 5.19 -7.99
N MET A 121 -13.36 5.34 -8.35
CA MET A 121 -14.33 4.24 -8.35
C MET A 121 -14.57 3.70 -9.76
N GLY A 122 -13.53 3.66 -10.58
CA GLY A 122 -13.64 3.06 -11.90
C GLY A 122 -13.96 1.56 -11.81
N PRO A 123 -14.43 0.95 -12.89
CA PRO A 123 -14.88 -0.44 -12.85
C PRO A 123 -13.84 -1.43 -12.31
N SER A 124 -12.58 -1.28 -12.70
CA SER A 124 -11.52 -2.12 -12.17
C SER A 124 -11.03 -1.59 -10.82
N GLY A 125 -11.27 -0.30 -10.56
CA GLY A 125 -10.85 0.34 -9.33
C GLY A 125 -11.64 -0.10 -8.11
N GLU A 126 -12.95 -0.26 -8.26
CA GLU A 126 -13.80 -0.68 -7.14
C GLU A 126 -13.41 -2.04 -6.60
N GLU A 127 -13.21 -2.99 -7.50
CA GLU A 127 -12.84 -4.33 -7.11
C GLU A 127 -11.45 -4.37 -6.46
N ALA A 128 -10.50 -3.66 -7.07
CA ALA A 128 -9.16 -3.57 -6.52
C ALA A 128 -9.16 -2.89 -5.16
N GLU A 129 -9.93 -1.82 -5.00
CA GLU A 129 -10.02 -1.12 -3.73
C GLU A 129 -10.64 -2.01 -2.66
N GLN A 130 -11.68 -2.78 -3.01
CA GLN A 130 -12.29 -3.69 -2.05
C GLN A 130 -11.32 -4.78 -1.63
N GLU A 131 -10.58 -5.34 -2.57
CA GLU A 131 -9.57 -6.34 -2.24
C GLU A 131 -8.50 -5.77 -1.31
N ALA A 132 -8.03 -4.57 -1.60
CA ALA A 132 -7.00 -3.93 -0.76
C ALA A 132 -7.55 -3.64 0.64
N GLU A 133 -8.82 -3.21 0.74
CA GLU A 133 -9.45 -2.98 2.04
C GLU A 133 -9.59 -4.28 2.82
N ASP A 134 -10.02 -5.34 2.16
CA ASP A 134 -10.15 -6.65 2.80
C ASP A 134 -8.78 -7.16 3.27
N PHE A 135 -7.75 -6.96 2.44
CA PHE A 135 -6.39 -7.32 2.81
C PHE A 135 -5.94 -6.55 4.05
N ALA A 136 -6.14 -5.23 4.06
CA ALA A 136 -5.74 -4.40 5.19
C ALA A 136 -6.46 -4.80 6.46
N ALA A 137 -7.76 -5.05 6.37
CA ALA A 137 -8.55 -5.44 7.53
C ALA A 137 -8.06 -6.77 8.10
N LEU A 138 -7.86 -7.76 7.24
CA LEU A 138 -7.43 -9.09 7.70
C LEU A 138 -5.99 -9.05 8.22
N LEU A 139 -5.11 -8.33 7.53
CA LEU A 139 -3.71 -8.23 7.96
C LEU A 139 -3.61 -7.57 9.34
N THR A 140 -4.26 -6.44 9.53
CA THR A 140 -4.19 -5.73 10.82
C THR A 140 -4.85 -6.54 11.94
N TYR A 141 -5.94 -7.24 11.62
CA TYR A 141 -6.59 -8.12 12.59
C TYR A 141 -5.63 -9.23 13.04
N ARG A 142 -4.99 -9.91 12.09
CA ARG A 142 -4.10 -11.01 12.42
C ARG A 142 -2.83 -10.53 13.12
N LEU A 143 -2.33 -9.35 12.76
CA LEU A 143 -1.19 -8.77 13.47
C LEU A 143 -1.52 -8.51 14.94
N GLY A 144 -2.71 -8.02 15.21
CA GLY A 144 -3.14 -7.76 16.59
C GLY A 144 -3.26 -9.02 17.43
N ARG A 145 -3.34 -10.19 16.79
CA ARG A 145 -3.45 -11.45 17.49
C ARG A 145 -2.13 -12.19 17.63
N LEU A 146 -1.05 -11.66 17.06
CA LEU A 146 0.25 -12.28 17.24
C LEU A 146 0.77 -12.03 18.65
N PRO A 147 1.55 -12.97 19.23
CA PRO A 147 2.18 -12.73 20.52
C PRO A 147 3.06 -11.47 20.46
N SER A 148 3.05 -10.70 21.53
CA SER A 148 3.86 -9.47 21.59
C SER A 148 5.36 -9.79 21.67
N ASP A 149 5.71 -10.99 22.05
CA ASP A 149 7.09 -11.45 22.10
C ASP A 149 7.21 -12.69 21.22
N ARG A 150 7.97 -12.57 20.14
CA ARG A 150 8.18 -13.64 19.17
C ARG A 150 9.58 -14.22 19.23
N SER A 151 10.20 -14.10 20.36
CA SER A 151 11.54 -14.63 20.56
C SER A 151 11.63 -16.17 20.35
#